data_1fdecf7cc420aac1514665bf9b80af37
#
_entry.id   1fdecf7cc420aac1514665bf9b80af37
#
_cell.length_a   1.000
_cell.length_b   1.000
_cell.length_c   1.000
_cell.angle_alpha   90.00
_cell.angle_beta   90.00
_cell.angle_gamma   90.00
#
_symmetry.space_group_name_H-M   'P 1'
#
loop_
_entity.id
_entity.type
_entity.pdbx_description
1 polymer ?
#
loop_
_entity_poly.entity_id
_entity_poly.type
_entity_poly.pdbx_seq_one_letter_code
_entity_poly.pdbx_strand_id
1 'polypeptide(L)'
;MNSRVISITTLLSLFLLSFFNIAKADDHLHTVSGSVTGCSSKHAVHVLIYEESGFKGMNHSQESIYNPKKGTDCNISFSMEVPSGPYALASFEDKNGNGELDFFFFIPKEPAGFYQFSGMGAPKFDKMKVEVNGDINNIEIVLP
;
A
#
# COMPACT_ATOMS: atom_id res chain seq x y z
N MET A 1 50.07 -67.18 -14.43
CA MET A 1 50.84 -66.36 -13.47
C MET A 1 50.19 -65.00 -13.40
N ASN A 2 49.53 -64.78 -12.36
CA ASN A 2 49.01 -63.53 -11.74
C ASN A 2 48.50 -62.41 -12.65
N SER A 3 47.23 -62.51 -13.01
CA SER A 3 46.42 -61.38 -13.44
C SER A 3 45.81 -60.67 -12.21
N ARG A 4 46.20 -59.41 -12.00
CA ARG A 4 45.55 -58.56 -11.00
C ARG A 4 44.32 -57.92 -11.63
N VAL A 5 43.15 -58.30 -11.10
CA VAL A 5 41.88 -57.66 -11.43
C VAL A 5 41.82 -56.36 -10.63
N ILE A 6 41.79 -55.22 -11.34
CA ILE A 6 41.53 -53.92 -10.75
C ILE A 6 40.03 -53.74 -10.79
N SER A 7 39.39 -53.78 -9.63
CA SER A 7 37.97 -53.45 -9.44
C SER A 7 37.81 -51.93 -9.45
N ILE A 8 37.16 -51.41 -10.44
CA ILE A 8 36.77 -49.98 -10.52
C ILE A 8 35.38 -49.90 -9.92
N THR A 9 35.29 -49.48 -8.66
CA THR A 9 34.06 -49.10 -8.01
C THR A 9 33.68 -47.70 -8.50
N THR A 10 32.76 -47.64 -9.45
CA THR A 10 32.11 -46.40 -9.88
C THR A 10 31.20 -45.86 -8.79
N LEU A 11 31.64 -44.79 -8.14
CA LEU A 11 30.85 -44.06 -7.17
C LEU A 11 29.81 -43.19 -7.97
N LEU A 12 28.59 -43.68 -8.06
CA LEU A 12 27.46 -42.95 -8.67
C LEU A 12 26.97 -41.90 -7.67
N SER A 13 27.52 -40.69 -7.79
CA SER A 13 27.05 -39.52 -7.06
C SER A 13 25.68 -39.10 -7.59
N LEU A 14 24.64 -39.46 -6.83
CA LEU A 14 23.26 -39.04 -7.10
C LEU A 14 23.12 -37.56 -6.68
N PHE A 15 23.31 -36.66 -7.65
CA PHE A 15 23.08 -35.23 -7.47
C PHE A 15 21.57 -34.99 -7.43
N LEU A 16 21.00 -34.92 -6.21
CA LEU A 16 19.62 -34.53 -5.99
C LEU A 16 19.50 -33.04 -6.35
N LEU A 17 19.08 -32.76 -7.57
CA LEU A 17 18.61 -31.43 -7.95
C LEU A 17 17.28 -31.18 -7.22
N SER A 18 17.36 -30.54 -6.06
CA SER A 18 16.20 -29.95 -5.40
C SER A 18 15.71 -28.79 -6.28
N PHE A 19 14.67 -29.05 -7.09
CA PHE A 19 13.94 -27.98 -7.73
C PHE A 19 13.23 -27.19 -6.63
N PHE A 20 13.87 -26.10 -6.19
CA PHE A 20 13.19 -25.04 -5.50
C PHE A 20 12.14 -24.47 -6.46
N ASN A 21 10.91 -24.94 -6.34
CA ASN A 21 9.78 -24.22 -6.89
C ASN A 21 9.70 -22.89 -6.11
N ILE A 22 10.33 -21.84 -6.64
CA ILE A 22 10.00 -20.48 -6.25
C ILE A 22 8.56 -20.30 -6.71
N ALA A 23 7.61 -20.42 -5.78
CA ALA A 23 6.25 -20.01 -6.03
C ALA A 23 6.34 -18.54 -6.45
N LYS A 24 6.12 -18.29 -7.74
CA LYS A 24 5.96 -16.95 -8.26
C LYS A 24 4.77 -16.39 -7.50
N ALA A 25 5.00 -15.36 -6.67
CA ALA A 25 3.90 -14.62 -6.08
C ALA A 25 3.01 -14.19 -7.25
N ASP A 26 1.75 -14.57 -7.18
CA ASP A 26 0.77 -14.16 -8.17
C ASP A 26 0.60 -12.66 -7.96
N ASP A 27 1.23 -11.85 -8.81
CA ASP A 27 1.13 -10.38 -8.81
C ASP A 27 -0.26 -9.94 -9.30
N HIS A 28 -1.30 -10.62 -8.80
CA HIS A 28 -2.65 -10.23 -9.12
C HIS A 28 -2.96 -8.92 -8.42
N LEU A 29 -3.19 -7.89 -9.22
CA LEU A 29 -3.59 -6.59 -8.71
C LEU A 29 -5.08 -6.61 -8.38
N HIS A 30 -5.41 -5.99 -7.25
CA HIS A 30 -6.78 -5.80 -6.79
C HIS A 30 -7.11 -4.32 -6.78
N THR A 31 -8.35 -4.02 -7.14
CA THR A 31 -8.85 -2.65 -7.12
C THR A 31 -9.26 -2.26 -5.70
N VAL A 32 -8.69 -1.14 -5.21
CA VAL A 32 -9.12 -0.47 -3.99
C VAL A 32 -9.78 0.85 -4.39
N SER A 33 -11.07 1.00 -4.12
CA SER A 33 -11.84 2.15 -4.58
C SER A 33 -12.78 2.71 -3.51
N GLY A 34 -13.14 3.99 -3.66
CA GLY A 34 -13.98 4.67 -2.70
C GLY A 34 -14.16 6.14 -2.99
N SER A 35 -14.44 6.90 -1.92
CA SER A 35 -14.63 8.35 -2.01
C SER A 35 -13.92 9.11 -0.91
N VAL A 36 -13.55 10.36 -1.23
CA VAL A 36 -13.06 11.36 -0.27
C VAL A 36 -14.07 12.51 -0.23
N THR A 37 -14.49 12.87 0.97
CA THR A 37 -15.44 13.98 1.21
C THR A 37 -14.89 14.98 2.23
N GLY A 38 -15.54 16.15 2.38
CA GLY A 38 -15.15 17.18 3.34
C GLY A 38 -14.09 18.16 2.86
N CYS A 39 -13.50 17.96 1.68
CA CYS A 39 -12.53 18.89 1.12
C CYS A 39 -13.19 20.22 0.69
N SER A 40 -12.39 21.29 0.52
CA SER A 40 -12.90 22.62 0.20
C SER A 40 -13.21 22.84 -1.29
N SER A 41 -12.92 21.90 -2.15
CA SER A 41 -12.98 22.03 -3.64
C SER A 41 -12.10 23.13 -4.22
N LYS A 42 -11.06 23.56 -3.51
CA LYS A 42 -10.17 24.66 -3.93
C LYS A 42 -8.75 24.19 -4.26
N HIS A 43 -8.33 23.11 -3.66
CA HIS A 43 -6.96 22.60 -3.71
C HIS A 43 -6.95 21.15 -4.17
N ALA A 44 -5.80 20.66 -4.58
CA ALA A 44 -5.61 19.26 -4.92
C ALA A 44 -5.88 18.37 -3.71
N VAL A 45 -6.47 17.21 -3.94
CA VAL A 45 -6.72 16.18 -2.94
C VAL A 45 -5.88 14.97 -3.30
N HIS A 46 -5.08 14.54 -2.38
CA HIS A 46 -4.18 13.41 -2.51
C HIS A 46 -4.80 12.20 -1.83
N VAL A 47 -4.80 11.06 -2.49
CA VAL A 47 -5.15 9.75 -1.90
C VAL A 47 -3.89 8.92 -1.85
N LEU A 48 -3.55 8.46 -0.65
CA LEU A 48 -2.28 7.81 -0.34
C LEU A 48 -2.52 6.39 0.13
N ILE A 49 -1.70 5.47 -0.34
CA ILE A 49 -1.66 4.09 0.14
C ILE A 49 -0.30 3.85 0.79
N TYR A 50 -0.32 3.29 1.98
CA TYR A 50 0.87 2.97 2.77
C TYR A 50 0.98 1.48 3.01
N GLU A 51 2.17 0.96 2.79
CA GLU A 51 2.60 -0.31 3.36
C GLU A 51 3.11 -0.11 4.79
N GLU A 52 3.14 -1.18 5.58
CA GLU A 52 3.60 -1.13 6.97
C GLU A 52 5.00 -0.54 7.13
N SER A 53 5.92 -0.91 6.24
CA SER A 53 7.31 -0.46 6.25
C SER A 53 7.45 1.05 6.11
N GLY A 54 6.59 1.68 5.33
CA GLY A 54 6.59 3.12 5.06
C GLY A 54 5.73 3.94 6.02
N PHE A 55 4.74 3.33 6.66
CA PHE A 55 3.69 4.02 7.41
C PHE A 55 4.23 4.90 8.55
N LYS A 56 5.16 4.41 9.35
CA LYS A 56 5.74 5.17 10.47
C LYS A 56 6.45 6.45 10.03
N GLY A 57 7.08 6.43 8.86
CA GLY A 57 7.77 7.59 8.26
C GLY A 57 6.87 8.42 7.35
N MET A 58 5.59 8.10 7.24
CA MET A 58 4.64 8.70 6.31
C MET A 58 5.09 8.61 4.84
N ASN A 59 5.85 7.56 4.52
CA ASN A 59 6.29 7.26 3.17
C ASN A 59 5.23 6.36 2.49
N HIS A 60 4.40 6.95 1.65
CA HIS A 60 3.39 6.20 0.90
C HIS A 60 4.03 5.35 -0.20
N SER A 61 3.42 4.21 -0.51
CA SER A 61 3.82 3.33 -1.61
C SER A 61 3.15 3.73 -2.92
N GLN A 62 1.95 4.31 -2.84
CA GLN A 62 1.21 4.82 -4.00
C GLN A 62 0.48 6.12 -3.66
N GLU A 63 0.29 6.94 -4.68
CA GLU A 63 -0.42 8.20 -4.61
C GLU A 63 -1.27 8.43 -5.85
N SER A 64 -2.45 9.01 -5.67
CA SER A 64 -3.27 9.55 -6.74
C SER A 64 -3.74 10.96 -6.38
N ILE A 65 -3.63 11.88 -7.32
CA ILE A 65 -3.93 13.31 -7.13
C ILE A 65 -5.18 13.67 -7.93
N TYR A 66 -6.13 14.28 -7.25
CA TYR A 66 -7.40 14.73 -7.83
C TYR A 66 -7.57 16.23 -7.68
N ASN A 67 -8.03 16.88 -8.75
CA ASN A 67 -8.32 18.30 -8.74
C ASN A 67 -9.85 18.49 -8.78
N PRO A 68 -10.50 18.78 -7.64
CA PRO A 68 -11.94 18.96 -7.60
C PRO A 68 -12.37 20.18 -8.38
N LYS A 69 -13.60 20.16 -8.89
CA LYS A 69 -14.19 21.33 -9.57
C LYS A 69 -14.54 22.39 -8.53
N LYS A 70 -14.08 23.62 -8.76
CA LYS A 70 -14.41 24.76 -7.88
C LYS A 70 -15.92 25.00 -7.81
N GLY A 71 -16.42 25.21 -6.59
CA GLY A 71 -17.81 25.57 -6.37
C GLY A 71 -18.80 24.41 -6.35
N THR A 72 -18.31 23.17 -6.32
CA THR A 72 -19.13 21.97 -6.09
C THR A 72 -18.85 21.38 -4.71
N ASP A 73 -19.78 20.61 -4.18
CA ASP A 73 -19.49 19.78 -3.00
C ASP A 73 -18.32 18.84 -3.33
N CYS A 74 -17.35 18.81 -2.43
CA CYS A 74 -16.20 17.97 -2.64
C CYS A 74 -16.54 16.50 -2.34
N ASN A 75 -16.71 15.75 -3.41
CA ASN A 75 -16.85 14.29 -3.37
C ASN A 75 -16.00 13.73 -4.51
N ILE A 76 -14.87 13.16 -4.14
CA ILE A 76 -13.90 12.61 -5.08
C ILE A 76 -13.98 11.10 -5.06
N SER A 77 -14.30 10.50 -6.19
CA SER A 77 -14.19 9.06 -6.38
C SER A 77 -12.76 8.70 -6.76
N PHE A 78 -12.19 7.71 -6.11
CA PHE A 78 -10.87 7.20 -6.43
C PHE A 78 -10.88 5.70 -6.71
N SER A 79 -9.89 5.25 -7.46
CA SER A 79 -9.64 3.83 -7.74
C SER A 79 -8.15 3.64 -7.97
N MET A 80 -7.55 2.71 -7.22
CA MET A 80 -6.12 2.39 -7.26
C MET A 80 -5.95 0.88 -7.30
N GLU A 81 -4.88 0.41 -7.90
CA GLU A 81 -4.58 -1.02 -7.99
C GLU A 81 -3.37 -1.36 -7.12
N VAL A 82 -3.52 -2.38 -6.28
CA VAL A 82 -2.46 -2.88 -5.39
C VAL A 82 -2.38 -4.40 -5.41
N PRO A 83 -1.22 -5.00 -5.18
CA PRO A 83 -1.11 -6.44 -4.92
C PRO A 83 -1.88 -6.86 -3.66
N SER A 84 -2.08 -8.15 -3.46
CA SER A 84 -2.59 -8.67 -2.19
C SER A 84 -1.69 -8.27 -1.02
N GLY A 85 -2.27 -7.81 0.08
CA GLY A 85 -1.51 -7.42 1.27
C GLY A 85 -2.24 -6.47 2.20
N PRO A 86 -1.62 -6.11 3.33
CA PRO A 86 -2.13 -5.11 4.26
C PRO A 86 -1.74 -3.69 3.85
N TYR A 87 -2.72 -2.79 3.79
CA TYR A 87 -2.51 -1.39 3.43
C TYR A 87 -3.28 -0.45 4.35
N ALA A 88 -2.70 0.70 4.66
CA ALA A 88 -3.42 1.81 5.24
C ALA A 88 -3.68 2.89 4.18
N LEU A 89 -4.86 3.52 4.26
CA LEU A 89 -5.26 4.56 3.32
C LEU A 89 -5.44 5.88 4.04
N ALA A 90 -4.97 6.94 3.40
CA ALA A 90 -5.15 8.31 3.86
C ALA A 90 -5.48 9.23 2.70
N SER A 91 -6.01 10.40 3.02
CA SER A 91 -6.20 11.47 2.07
C SER A 91 -5.95 12.82 2.74
N PHE A 92 -5.48 13.79 1.98
CA PHE A 92 -5.35 15.17 2.46
C PHE A 92 -5.64 16.16 1.33
N GLU A 93 -6.03 17.38 1.74
CA GLU A 93 -6.17 18.51 0.82
C GLU A 93 -4.93 19.37 0.88
N ASP A 94 -4.14 19.39 -0.18
CA ASP A 94 -2.89 20.16 -0.30
C ASP A 94 -3.16 21.66 -0.43
N LYS A 95 -3.21 22.37 0.70
CA LYS A 95 -3.55 23.80 0.73
C LYS A 95 -2.41 24.71 0.32
N ASN A 96 -1.19 24.29 0.51
CA ASN A 96 0.00 25.11 0.20
C ASN A 96 0.62 24.77 -1.16
N GLY A 97 0.19 23.68 -1.81
CA GLY A 97 0.61 23.28 -3.16
C GLY A 97 2.00 22.66 -3.21
N ASN A 98 2.50 22.12 -2.08
CA ASN A 98 3.84 21.48 -2.03
C ASN A 98 3.83 20.00 -2.36
N GLY A 99 2.65 19.36 -2.43
CA GLY A 99 2.49 17.95 -2.72
C GLY A 99 2.77 17.02 -1.54
N GLU A 100 2.95 17.55 -0.33
CA GLU A 100 3.29 16.80 0.86
C GLU A 100 2.31 17.12 1.99
N LEU A 101 1.98 16.11 2.82
CA LEU A 101 1.21 16.32 4.03
C LEU A 101 2.11 16.88 5.13
N ASP A 102 1.96 18.15 5.44
CA ASP A 102 2.72 18.83 6.46
C ASP A 102 2.21 18.55 7.87
N PHE A 103 3.14 18.46 8.83
CA PHE A 103 2.84 18.26 10.23
C PHE A 103 3.45 19.38 11.10
N PHE A 104 2.75 19.72 12.18
CA PHE A 104 3.30 20.40 13.32
C PHE A 104 3.31 19.43 14.50
N PHE A 105 4.48 18.92 14.86
CA PHE A 105 4.65 17.74 15.70
C PHE A 105 3.92 16.52 15.10
N PHE A 106 2.74 16.16 15.63
CA PHE A 106 1.92 15.04 15.17
C PHE A 106 0.57 15.50 14.61
N ILE A 107 0.35 16.80 14.50
CA ILE A 107 -0.92 17.38 14.03
C ILE A 107 -0.74 17.76 12.56
N PRO A 108 -1.54 17.22 11.64
CA PRO A 108 -1.56 17.68 10.26
C PRO A 108 -1.87 19.18 10.20
N LYS A 109 -1.14 19.93 9.40
CA LYS A 109 -1.41 21.36 9.13
C LYS A 109 -2.50 21.53 8.10
N GLU A 110 -2.79 20.49 7.37
CA GLU A 110 -3.76 20.43 6.29
C GLU A 110 -4.89 19.49 6.66
N PRO A 111 -6.11 19.67 6.09
CA PRO A 111 -7.19 18.73 6.28
C PRO A 111 -6.75 17.35 5.82
N ALA A 112 -6.68 16.40 6.73
CA ALA A 112 -6.27 15.05 6.46
C ALA A 112 -7.19 14.05 7.17
N GLY A 113 -7.48 12.95 6.49
CA GLY A 113 -8.27 11.84 6.99
C GLY A 113 -7.59 10.52 6.72
N PHE A 114 -7.82 9.56 7.61
CA PHE A 114 -7.37 8.19 7.44
C PHE A 114 -8.56 7.25 7.47
N TYR A 115 -8.56 6.27 6.60
CA TYR A 115 -9.59 5.24 6.64
C TYR A 115 -9.52 4.46 7.96
N GLN A 116 -10.69 4.22 8.57
CA GLN A 116 -10.84 3.52 9.86
C GLN A 116 -10.16 4.20 11.06
N PHE A 117 -9.81 5.48 10.98
CA PHE A 117 -9.27 6.22 12.09
C PHE A 117 -10.15 7.42 12.47
N SER A 118 -10.68 7.40 13.68
CA SER A 118 -11.54 8.46 14.23
C SER A 118 -11.14 8.89 15.63
N GLY A 119 -9.87 8.66 16.00
CA GLY A 119 -9.39 8.90 17.37
C GLY A 119 -8.46 10.10 17.49
N MET A 120 -8.19 10.49 18.75
CA MET A 120 -7.09 11.41 19.06
C MET A 120 -5.80 10.60 19.26
N GLY A 121 -4.69 11.12 18.73
CA GLY A 121 -3.35 10.54 18.87
C GLY A 121 -2.73 10.15 17.55
N ALA A 122 -1.54 9.57 17.62
CA ALA A 122 -0.84 9.13 16.41
C ALA A 122 -1.55 7.91 15.77
N PRO A 123 -1.76 7.93 14.45
CA PRO A 123 -2.30 6.79 13.74
C PRO A 123 -1.36 5.58 13.88
N LYS A 124 -1.94 4.37 13.95
CA LYS A 124 -1.21 3.12 14.06
C LYS A 124 -1.62 2.18 12.94
N PHE A 125 -0.67 1.67 12.20
CA PHE A 125 -0.90 0.80 11.04
C PHE A 125 -1.84 -0.36 11.38
N ASP A 126 -1.55 -1.14 12.42
CA ASP A 126 -2.37 -2.29 12.84
C ASP A 126 -3.83 -1.97 13.15
N LYS A 127 -4.14 -0.70 13.44
CA LYS A 127 -5.51 -0.26 13.76
C LYS A 127 -6.27 0.25 12.53
N MET A 128 -5.56 0.52 11.45
CA MET A 128 -6.08 1.19 10.26
C MET A 128 -5.93 0.36 9.01
N LYS A 129 -5.15 -0.72 9.07
CA LYS A 129 -4.88 -1.55 7.90
C LYS A 129 -6.11 -2.27 7.38
N VAL A 130 -6.17 -2.37 6.09
CA VAL A 130 -7.12 -3.17 5.32
C VAL A 130 -6.36 -4.32 4.70
N GLU A 131 -6.84 -5.54 4.87
CA GLU A 131 -6.27 -6.72 4.20
C GLU A 131 -6.87 -6.85 2.80
N VAL A 132 -6.06 -6.57 1.79
CA VAL A 132 -6.47 -6.68 0.39
C VAL A 132 -6.18 -8.10 -0.11
N ASN A 133 -7.24 -8.89 -0.22
CA ASN A 133 -7.22 -10.27 -0.77
C ASN A 133 -8.19 -10.42 -1.95
N GLY A 134 -8.68 -9.32 -2.47
CA GLY A 134 -9.66 -9.15 -3.55
C GLY A 134 -10.00 -7.69 -3.70
N ASP A 135 -10.85 -7.35 -4.66
CA ASP A 135 -11.30 -5.96 -4.85
C ASP A 135 -12.04 -5.43 -3.63
N ILE A 136 -11.66 -4.23 -3.19
CA ILE A 136 -12.30 -3.53 -2.08
C ILE A 136 -12.96 -2.26 -2.63
N ASN A 137 -14.26 -2.18 -2.41
CA ASN A 137 -15.08 -1.05 -2.80
C ASN A 137 -15.64 -0.34 -1.56
N ASN A 138 -16.11 0.89 -1.72
CA ASN A 138 -16.76 1.68 -0.66
C ASN A 138 -15.84 2.11 0.48
N ILE A 139 -14.58 2.37 0.21
CA ILE A 139 -13.70 3.08 1.13
C ILE A 139 -14.17 4.52 1.24
N GLU A 140 -14.45 4.99 2.46
CA GLU A 140 -14.85 6.37 2.72
C GLU A 140 -13.79 7.05 3.58
N ILE A 141 -13.22 8.14 3.08
CA ILE A 141 -12.28 8.99 3.82
C ILE A 141 -12.91 10.38 3.94
N VAL A 142 -13.07 10.86 5.16
CA VAL A 142 -13.64 12.17 5.45
C VAL A 142 -12.54 13.10 5.91
N LEU A 143 -12.38 14.25 5.23
CA LEU A 143 -11.49 15.32 5.66
C LEU A 143 -12.25 16.24 6.63
N PRO A 144 -11.64 16.67 7.75
CA PRO A 144 -12.25 17.53 8.76
C PRO A 144 -12.40 18.99 8.32
#